data_b57b6331b6e7ccf7e7c4d459e33fc9f0
#
_entry.id   b57b6331b6e7ccf7e7c4d459e33fc9f0
#
_cell.length_a   1.000
_cell.length_b   1.000
_cell.length_c   1.000
_cell.angle_alpha   90.00
_cell.angle_beta   90.00
_cell.angle_gamma   90.00
#
_symmetry.space_group_name_H-M   'P 1'
#
loop_
_entity.id
_entity.type
_entity.pdbx_description
1 polymer ?
#
loop_
_entity_poly.entity_id
_entity_poly.type
_entity_poly.pdbx_seq_one_letter_code
_entity_poly.pdbx_strand_id
1 'polypeptide(L)'
;HRRFADFPNTAIYAPTAYLPQAAAIGVLRLFNATPLQMLYAARWSNLLIWVLLVFAALRSAPFLQYPGETLALLPASLVIAASANADVVTNGLCWWLTASFLRSAAALNSGGSFSWRNSLLLKQLIAFIAVCANKLIAWPLVLPALLERHRRRRMSAGGLAVAGLVAALVWGSFAHKRFIPYDAYDPALRDAQTLNEGVDPG
;
A
#
# COMPACT_ATOMS: atom_id res chain seq x y z
N HIS A 1 -25.06 11.94 -16.90
CA HIS A 1 -24.72 10.60 -17.39
C HIS A 1 -23.45 10.09 -16.69
N ARG A 2 -23.54 8.95 -16.00
CA ARG A 2 -22.37 8.26 -15.42
C ARG A 2 -21.79 7.38 -16.51
N ARG A 3 -20.57 7.67 -16.96
CA ARG A 3 -19.84 6.81 -17.89
C ARG A 3 -18.98 5.83 -17.11
N PHE A 4 -18.99 4.57 -17.50
CA PHE A 4 -18.06 3.58 -17.02
C PHE A 4 -16.75 3.74 -17.80
N ALA A 5 -15.65 4.02 -17.10
CA ALA A 5 -14.32 4.02 -17.70
C ALA A 5 -13.56 2.82 -17.17
N ASP A 6 -13.11 1.96 -18.06
CA ASP A 6 -12.31 0.81 -17.71
C ASP A 6 -10.81 1.17 -17.73
N PHE A 7 -10.11 0.89 -16.63
CA PHE A 7 -8.67 1.11 -16.48
C PHE A 7 -7.97 -0.19 -16.07
N PRO A 8 -7.95 -1.22 -16.94
CA PRO A 8 -7.50 -2.54 -16.55
C PRO A 8 -6.04 -2.57 -16.07
N ASN A 9 -5.18 -1.73 -16.64
CA ASN A 9 -3.76 -1.70 -16.30
C ASN A 9 -3.44 -0.95 -15.00
N THR A 10 -4.35 -0.11 -14.51
CA THR A 10 -4.21 0.57 -13.22
C THR A 10 -4.84 -0.22 -12.06
N ALA A 11 -5.74 -1.17 -12.37
CA ALA A 11 -6.40 -2.03 -11.40
C ALA A 11 -5.58 -3.27 -10.99
N ILE A 12 -4.29 -3.31 -11.33
CA ILE A 12 -3.39 -4.45 -11.05
C ILE A 12 -3.04 -4.54 -9.55
N TYR A 13 -3.04 -3.41 -8.84
CA TYR A 13 -2.73 -3.38 -7.41
C TYR A 13 -3.82 -4.07 -6.58
N ALA A 14 -3.40 -4.69 -5.47
CA ALA A 14 -4.35 -5.33 -4.55
C ALA A 14 -5.35 -4.32 -3.98
N PRO A 15 -6.59 -4.72 -3.69
CA PRO A 15 -7.63 -3.84 -3.15
C PRO A 15 -7.22 -3.11 -1.88
N THR A 16 -6.30 -3.68 -1.10
CA THR A 16 -5.78 -3.10 0.15
C THR A 16 -5.17 -1.71 -0.05
N ALA A 17 -4.57 -1.46 -1.23
CA ALA A 17 -3.99 -0.16 -1.57
C ALA A 17 -5.03 0.96 -1.74
N TYR A 18 -6.27 0.58 -2.07
CA TYR A 18 -7.36 1.52 -2.35
C TYR A 18 -8.39 1.64 -1.22
N LEU A 19 -8.27 0.84 -0.15
CA LEU A 19 -9.26 0.78 0.93
C LEU A 19 -9.63 2.16 1.51
N PRO A 20 -8.68 3.05 1.86
CA PRO A 20 -9.05 4.35 2.45
C PRO A 20 -9.86 5.21 1.50
N GLN A 21 -9.44 5.25 0.22
CA GLN A 21 -10.13 6.02 -0.82
C GLN A 21 -11.51 5.45 -1.11
N ALA A 22 -11.60 4.12 -1.23
CA ALA A 22 -12.87 3.43 -1.48
C ALA A 22 -13.86 3.65 -0.34
N ALA A 23 -13.40 3.62 0.91
CA ALA A 23 -14.22 3.90 2.08
C ALA A 23 -14.73 5.34 2.06
N ALA A 24 -13.85 6.32 1.83
CA ALA A 24 -14.23 7.73 1.77
C ALA A 24 -15.23 8.02 0.64
N ILE A 25 -14.98 7.47 -0.55
CA ILE A 25 -15.90 7.60 -1.70
C ILE A 25 -17.23 6.90 -1.40
N GLY A 26 -17.17 5.70 -0.80
CA GLY A 26 -18.36 4.94 -0.42
C GLY A 26 -19.30 5.73 0.51
N VAL A 27 -18.73 6.33 1.55
CA VAL A 27 -19.49 7.17 2.48
C VAL A 27 -20.11 8.37 1.75
N LEU A 28 -19.36 9.09 0.94
CA LEU A 28 -19.88 10.27 0.24
C LEU A 28 -20.92 9.94 -0.83
N ARG A 29 -20.89 8.72 -1.38
CA ARG A 29 -21.96 8.26 -2.30
C ARG A 29 -23.33 8.18 -1.62
N LEU A 30 -23.37 7.87 -0.32
CA LEU A 30 -24.62 7.82 0.44
C LEU A 30 -25.29 9.22 0.55
N PHE A 31 -24.48 10.28 0.48
CA PHE A 31 -24.92 11.67 0.53
C PHE A 31 -25.06 12.32 -0.86
N ASN A 32 -25.01 11.54 -1.95
CA ASN A 32 -25.08 12.04 -3.33
C ASN A 32 -24.06 13.16 -3.63
N ALA A 33 -22.86 13.07 -3.03
CA ALA A 33 -21.80 14.04 -3.24
C ALA A 33 -21.35 14.12 -4.70
N THR A 34 -20.85 15.28 -5.09
CA THR A 34 -20.32 15.51 -6.44
C THR A 34 -19.01 14.73 -6.67
N PRO A 35 -18.66 14.40 -7.92
CA PRO A 35 -17.38 13.73 -8.22
C PRO A 35 -16.15 14.46 -7.67
N LEU A 36 -16.18 15.79 -7.66
CA LEU A 36 -15.10 16.62 -7.12
C LEU A 36 -14.96 16.43 -5.60
N GLN A 37 -16.07 16.43 -4.87
CA GLN A 37 -16.07 16.16 -3.43
C GLN A 37 -15.53 14.75 -3.12
N MET A 38 -15.92 13.74 -3.92
CA MET A 38 -15.40 12.38 -3.78
C MET A 38 -13.89 12.30 -4.01
N LEU A 39 -13.37 13.04 -5.00
CA LEU A 39 -11.92 13.12 -5.28
C LEU A 39 -11.17 13.73 -4.10
N TYR A 40 -11.66 14.86 -3.55
CA TYR A 40 -11.02 15.48 -2.39
C TYR A 40 -11.09 14.59 -1.15
N ALA A 41 -12.19 13.91 -0.92
CA ALA A 41 -12.31 12.97 0.20
C ALA A 41 -11.34 11.78 0.07
N ALA A 42 -11.15 11.25 -1.13
CA ALA A 42 -10.15 10.22 -1.40
C ALA A 42 -8.72 10.72 -1.11
N ARG A 43 -8.39 11.95 -1.48
CA ARG A 43 -7.09 12.57 -1.18
C ARG A 43 -6.88 12.80 0.32
N TRP A 44 -7.90 13.32 1.01
CA TRP A 44 -7.85 13.53 2.46
C TRP A 44 -7.73 12.22 3.23
N SER A 45 -8.44 11.17 2.81
CA SER A 45 -8.33 9.85 3.44
C SER A 45 -6.93 9.25 3.29
N ASN A 46 -6.31 9.41 2.12
CA ASN A 46 -4.93 8.98 1.88
C ASN A 46 -3.95 9.75 2.76
N LEU A 47 -4.05 11.09 2.79
CA LEU A 47 -3.20 11.92 3.63
C LEU A 47 -3.33 11.54 5.12
N LEU A 48 -4.55 11.30 5.59
CA LEU A 48 -4.78 10.86 6.97
C LEU A 48 -4.10 9.52 7.26
N ILE A 49 -4.26 8.53 6.38
CA ILE A 49 -3.61 7.22 6.54
C ILE A 49 -2.09 7.36 6.51
N TRP A 50 -1.53 8.19 5.61
CA TRP A 50 -0.11 8.49 5.58
C TRP A 50 0.37 9.02 6.92
N VAL A 51 -0.26 10.07 7.44
CA VAL A 51 0.10 10.67 8.73
C VAL A 51 0.03 9.65 9.86
N LEU A 52 -1.03 8.83 9.92
CA LEU A 52 -1.19 7.81 10.96
C LEU A 52 -0.10 6.73 10.87
N LEU A 53 0.24 6.25 9.68
CA LEU A 53 1.24 5.20 9.49
C LEU A 53 2.65 5.73 9.78
N VAL A 54 3.00 6.93 9.29
CA VAL A 54 4.28 7.58 9.59
C VAL A 54 4.40 7.87 11.08
N PHE A 55 3.38 8.43 11.71
CA PHE A 55 3.36 8.66 13.16
C PHE A 55 3.57 7.35 13.94
N ALA A 56 2.86 6.28 13.58
CA ALA A 56 3.04 4.97 14.19
C ALA A 56 4.45 4.41 13.98
N ALA A 57 5.06 4.65 12.81
CA ALA A 57 6.43 4.27 12.51
C ALA A 57 7.44 5.00 13.41
N LEU A 58 7.37 6.33 13.45
CA LEU A 58 8.26 7.17 14.26
C LEU A 58 8.14 6.85 15.76
N ARG A 59 6.91 6.67 16.25
CA ARG A 59 6.67 6.26 17.63
C ARG A 59 7.20 4.85 17.94
N SER A 60 7.25 3.98 16.94
CA SER A 60 7.77 2.62 17.11
C SER A 60 9.29 2.57 17.22
N ALA A 61 10.00 3.49 16.58
CA ALA A 61 11.46 3.56 16.56
C ALA A 61 11.95 4.99 16.82
N PRO A 62 11.97 5.47 18.09
CA PRO A 62 12.32 6.83 18.43
C PRO A 62 13.72 7.28 17.96
N PHE A 63 14.65 6.34 17.80
CA PHE A 63 16.00 6.63 17.28
C PHE A 63 16.01 7.01 15.78
N LEU A 64 14.91 6.75 15.07
CA LEU A 64 14.71 7.19 13.67
C LEU A 64 13.91 8.48 13.57
N GLN A 65 13.58 9.14 14.67
CA GLN A 65 12.65 10.26 14.66
C GLN A 65 13.12 11.38 13.71
N TYR A 66 14.31 11.95 13.94
CA TYR A 66 14.80 13.06 13.12
C TYR A 66 14.94 12.72 11.62
N PRO A 67 15.67 11.65 11.22
CA PRO A 67 15.78 11.32 9.80
C PRO A 67 14.43 10.91 9.22
N GLY A 68 13.57 10.26 9.99
CA GLY A 68 12.24 9.87 9.57
C GLY A 68 11.32 11.06 9.33
N GLU A 69 11.28 12.03 10.24
CA GLU A 69 10.51 13.26 10.06
C GLU A 69 10.96 14.02 8.81
N THR A 70 12.28 14.15 8.62
CA THR A 70 12.83 14.82 7.44
C THR A 70 12.37 14.15 6.14
N LEU A 71 12.49 12.82 6.06
CA LEU A 71 12.08 12.08 4.86
C LEU A 71 10.57 12.10 4.64
N ALA A 72 9.77 12.02 5.70
CA ALA A 72 8.31 12.06 5.61
C ALA A 72 7.78 13.43 5.15
N LEU A 73 8.48 14.49 5.52
CA LEU A 73 8.14 15.88 5.17
C LEU A 73 8.76 16.35 3.86
N LEU A 74 9.51 15.53 3.14
CA LEU A 74 9.98 15.89 1.81
C LEU A 74 8.80 16.24 0.90
N PRO A 75 8.92 17.27 0.04
CA PRO A 75 7.85 17.65 -0.88
C PRO A 75 7.31 16.49 -1.71
N ALA A 76 8.20 15.62 -2.19
CA ALA A 76 7.80 14.43 -2.95
C ALA A 76 6.92 13.47 -2.12
N SER A 77 7.26 13.24 -0.84
CA SER A 77 6.47 12.40 0.06
C SER A 77 5.08 13.01 0.30
N LEU A 78 5.00 14.32 0.51
CA LEU A 78 3.74 15.03 0.75
C LEU A 78 2.84 15.05 -0.51
N VAL A 79 3.42 15.24 -1.70
CA VAL A 79 2.67 15.19 -2.96
C VAL A 79 2.08 13.80 -3.17
N ILE A 80 2.84 12.74 -2.94
CA ILE A 80 2.33 11.36 -3.01
C ILE A 80 1.24 11.15 -1.97
N ALA A 81 1.48 11.55 -0.71
CA ALA A 81 0.53 11.37 0.39
C ALA A 81 -0.81 12.08 0.13
N ALA A 82 -0.78 13.27 -0.49
CA ALA A 82 -1.97 14.04 -0.83
C ALA A 82 -2.61 13.66 -2.17
N SER A 83 -2.15 12.62 -2.83
CA SER A 83 -2.70 12.14 -4.11
C SER A 83 -3.67 10.97 -3.90
N ALA A 84 -4.60 10.79 -4.84
CA ALA A 84 -5.53 9.66 -4.84
C ALA A 84 -4.91 8.46 -5.59
N ASN A 85 -3.83 7.89 -5.06
CA ASN A 85 -3.12 6.76 -5.67
C ASN A 85 -2.97 5.57 -4.70
N ALA A 86 -2.56 4.42 -5.24
CA ALA A 86 -2.33 3.18 -4.50
C ALA A 86 -1.05 3.21 -3.64
N ASP A 87 -0.11 4.11 -3.94
CA ASP A 87 1.22 4.11 -3.36
C ASP A 87 1.23 4.62 -1.91
N VAL A 88 0.27 5.43 -1.54
CA VAL A 88 0.18 6.03 -0.21
C VAL A 88 0.15 4.98 0.89
N VAL A 89 -0.78 4.03 0.79
CA VAL A 89 -0.94 2.96 1.77
C VAL A 89 0.30 2.06 1.77
N THR A 90 0.78 1.69 0.60
CA THR A 90 1.95 0.82 0.45
C THR A 90 3.20 1.45 1.07
N ASN A 91 3.50 2.71 0.74
CA ASN A 91 4.64 3.44 1.28
C ASN A 91 4.52 3.63 2.81
N GLY A 92 3.33 3.99 3.29
CA GLY A 92 3.10 4.15 4.74
C GLY A 92 3.29 2.84 5.51
N LEU A 93 2.82 1.71 4.96
CA LEU A 93 3.06 0.38 5.53
C LEU A 93 4.54 -0.01 5.47
N CYS A 94 5.27 0.33 4.41
CA CYS A 94 6.71 0.11 4.33
C CYS A 94 7.45 0.88 5.43
N TRP A 95 7.07 2.14 5.69
CA TRP A 95 7.61 2.93 6.80
C TRP A 95 7.40 2.23 8.14
N TRP A 96 6.16 1.85 8.42
CA TRP A 96 5.82 1.20 9.68
C TRP A 96 6.51 -0.15 9.84
N LEU A 97 6.59 -0.97 8.79
CA LEU A 97 7.30 -2.26 8.80
C LEU A 97 8.79 -2.08 9.08
N THR A 98 9.45 -1.15 8.36
CA THR A 98 10.88 -0.85 8.56
C THR A 98 11.14 -0.44 10.01
N ALA A 99 10.37 0.51 10.53
CA ALA A 99 10.51 0.95 11.92
C ALA A 99 10.27 -0.18 12.93
N SER A 100 9.28 -1.03 12.68
CA SER A 100 8.95 -2.17 13.56
C SER A 100 10.03 -3.25 13.55
N PHE A 101 10.65 -3.53 12.38
CA PHE A 101 11.77 -4.46 12.29
C PHE A 101 13.01 -3.91 12.99
N LEU A 102 13.35 -2.64 12.77
CA LEU A 102 14.49 -1.98 13.41
C LEU A 102 14.34 -1.90 14.94
N ARG A 103 13.13 -1.55 15.42
CA ARG A 103 12.83 -1.60 16.86
C ARG A 103 13.09 -2.98 17.43
N SER A 104 12.62 -3.99 16.74
CA SER A 104 12.78 -5.36 17.19
C SER A 104 14.27 -5.76 17.22
N ALA A 105 15.08 -5.31 16.24
CA ALA A 105 16.51 -5.54 16.19
C ALA A 105 17.24 -4.84 17.36
N ALA A 106 16.91 -3.57 17.61
CA ALA A 106 17.48 -2.80 18.70
C ALA A 106 17.20 -3.42 20.08
N ALA A 107 15.95 -3.89 20.31
CA ALA A 107 15.58 -4.53 21.57
C ALA A 107 16.37 -5.81 21.87
N LEU A 108 16.75 -6.57 20.86
CA LEU A 108 17.55 -7.78 21.02
C LEU A 108 19.02 -7.47 21.29
N ASN A 109 19.57 -6.43 20.67
CA ASN A 109 20.95 -6.01 20.87
C ASN A 109 21.20 -5.44 22.28
N SER A 110 20.16 -4.91 22.93
CA SER A 110 20.23 -4.39 24.31
C SER A 110 20.09 -5.47 25.40
N GLY A 111 20.10 -6.76 25.05
CA GLY A 111 19.98 -7.85 26.02
C GLY A 111 18.58 -8.02 26.62
N GLY A 112 17.61 -7.24 26.15
CA GLY A 112 16.23 -7.36 26.58
C GLY A 112 15.61 -8.69 26.09
N SER A 113 14.92 -9.39 26.98
CA SER A 113 14.05 -10.49 26.56
C SER A 113 12.87 -9.88 25.81
N PHE A 114 12.95 -9.88 24.48
CA PHE A 114 11.82 -9.46 23.65
C PHE A 114 10.74 -10.53 23.78
N SER A 115 9.79 -10.29 24.68
CA SER A 115 8.57 -11.08 24.72
C SER A 115 7.85 -10.92 23.38
N TRP A 116 7.82 -11.97 22.60
CA TRP A 116 7.07 -12.05 21.37
C TRP A 116 5.58 -11.91 21.71
N ARG A 117 5.09 -10.68 21.79
CA ARG A 117 3.64 -10.49 21.80
C ARG A 117 3.16 -10.95 20.43
N ASN A 118 2.49 -12.07 20.39
CA ASN A 118 1.88 -12.64 19.19
C ASN A 118 1.14 -11.57 18.34
N SER A 119 0.63 -10.52 19.00
CA SER A 119 -0.04 -9.41 18.33
C SER A 119 0.86 -8.55 17.43
N LEU A 120 2.15 -8.37 17.76
CA LEU A 120 3.07 -7.57 16.90
C LEU A 120 3.46 -8.36 15.67
N LEU A 121 3.77 -9.64 15.83
CA LEU A 121 4.09 -10.52 14.70
C LEU A 121 2.91 -10.64 13.73
N LEU A 122 1.71 -10.79 14.26
CA LEU A 122 0.51 -10.85 13.43
C LEU A 122 0.32 -9.55 12.65
N LYS A 123 0.51 -8.39 13.28
CA LYS A 123 0.44 -7.08 12.60
C LYS A 123 1.50 -6.95 11.52
N GLN A 124 2.75 -7.36 11.81
CA GLN A 124 3.83 -7.35 10.82
C GLN A 124 3.51 -8.29 9.65
N LEU A 125 2.96 -9.48 9.92
CA LEU A 125 2.56 -10.43 8.89
C LEU A 125 1.47 -9.85 7.98
N ILE A 126 0.39 -9.33 8.55
CA ILE A 126 -0.72 -8.74 7.79
C ILE A 126 -0.21 -7.56 6.93
N ALA A 127 0.56 -6.65 7.53
CA ALA A 127 1.10 -5.50 6.80
C ALA A 127 2.07 -5.93 5.69
N PHE A 128 2.92 -6.93 5.94
CA PHE A 128 3.87 -7.42 4.96
C PHE A 128 3.18 -8.12 3.79
N ILE A 129 2.16 -8.94 4.07
CA ILE A 129 1.30 -9.54 3.03
C ILE A 129 0.63 -8.47 2.19
N ALA A 130 0.05 -7.43 2.81
CA ALA A 130 -0.59 -6.34 2.09
C ALA A 130 0.39 -5.59 1.18
N VAL A 131 1.60 -5.29 1.68
CA VAL A 131 2.65 -4.61 0.91
C VAL A 131 3.12 -5.46 -0.27
N CYS A 132 3.39 -6.75 -0.06
CA CYS A 132 3.85 -7.65 -1.12
C CYS A 132 2.77 -7.91 -2.18
N ALA A 133 1.51 -8.00 -1.79
CA ALA A 133 0.39 -8.11 -2.71
C ALA A 133 0.21 -6.84 -3.56
N ASN A 134 0.49 -5.66 -3.00
CA ASN A 134 0.46 -4.41 -3.75
C ASN A 134 1.68 -4.26 -4.66
N LYS A 135 2.88 -4.51 -4.14
CA LYS A 135 4.15 -4.34 -4.86
C LYS A 135 5.16 -5.39 -4.44
N LEU A 136 5.41 -6.37 -5.29
CA LEU A 136 6.42 -7.41 -5.02
C LEU A 136 7.83 -6.83 -4.79
N ILE A 137 8.14 -5.68 -5.38
CA ILE A 137 9.43 -4.98 -5.19
C ILE A 137 9.71 -4.64 -3.72
N ALA A 138 8.70 -4.59 -2.87
CA ALA A 138 8.86 -4.37 -1.43
C ALA A 138 9.23 -5.64 -0.64
N TRP A 139 9.26 -6.81 -1.27
CA TRP A 139 9.66 -8.07 -0.63
C TRP A 139 11.03 -8.01 0.08
N PRO A 140 12.07 -7.30 -0.43
CA PRO A 140 13.35 -7.17 0.24
C PRO A 140 13.31 -6.50 1.62
N LEU A 141 12.22 -5.84 1.99
CA LEU A 141 12.06 -5.28 3.35
C LEU A 141 12.17 -6.33 4.47
N VAL A 142 12.03 -7.61 4.15
CA VAL A 142 12.23 -8.71 5.12
C VAL A 142 13.71 -9.04 5.36
N LEU A 143 14.62 -8.62 4.47
CA LEU A 143 16.04 -8.97 4.55
C LEU A 143 16.70 -8.59 5.89
N PRO A 144 16.49 -7.38 6.47
CA PRO A 144 17.05 -7.05 7.77
C PRO A 144 16.66 -8.05 8.86
N ALA A 145 15.43 -8.57 8.80
CA ALA A 145 14.96 -9.56 9.76
C ALA A 145 15.51 -10.97 9.50
N LEU A 146 15.85 -11.31 8.24
CA LEU A 146 16.50 -12.58 7.86
C LEU A 146 17.99 -12.62 8.23
N LEU A 147 18.67 -11.46 8.22
CA LEU A 147 20.09 -11.35 8.54
C LEU A 147 20.35 -11.36 10.05
N GLU A 148 19.33 -11.44 10.87
CA GLU A 148 19.47 -11.41 12.32
C GLU A 148 20.08 -12.69 12.88
N ARG A 149 20.94 -12.54 13.93
CA ARG A 149 21.65 -13.67 14.56
C ARG A 149 20.73 -14.63 15.31
N HIS A 150 19.61 -14.16 15.83
CA HIS A 150 18.68 -14.99 16.61
C HIS A 150 17.88 -15.96 15.75
N ARG A 151 18.14 -17.28 15.92
CA ARG A 151 17.51 -18.34 15.10
C ARG A 151 15.98 -18.26 15.06
N ARG A 152 15.32 -18.06 16.21
CA ARG A 152 13.83 -17.98 16.26
C ARG A 152 13.29 -16.85 15.40
N ARG A 153 13.95 -15.70 15.41
CA ARG A 153 13.52 -14.54 14.65
C ARG A 153 13.79 -14.72 13.16
N ARG A 154 14.93 -15.31 12.82
CA ARG A 154 15.22 -15.68 11.44
C ARG A 154 14.22 -16.68 10.88
N MET A 155 13.71 -17.61 11.71
CA MET A 155 12.65 -18.54 11.30
C MET A 155 11.31 -17.82 11.07
N SER A 156 10.90 -16.88 11.94
CA SER A 156 9.69 -16.09 11.72
C SER A 156 9.82 -15.12 10.55
N ALA A 157 10.99 -14.55 10.34
CA ALA A 157 11.28 -13.75 9.15
C ALA A 157 11.22 -14.57 7.86
N GLY A 158 11.70 -15.82 7.92
CA GLY A 158 11.52 -16.79 6.83
C GLY A 158 10.05 -17.07 6.53
N GLY A 159 9.25 -17.27 7.57
CA GLY A 159 7.80 -17.42 7.43
C GLY A 159 7.12 -16.18 6.81
N LEU A 160 7.53 -14.98 7.24
CA LEU A 160 7.07 -13.73 6.63
C LEU A 160 7.46 -13.64 5.15
N ALA A 161 8.71 -13.97 4.82
CA ALA A 161 9.20 -13.94 3.44
C ALA A 161 8.39 -14.86 2.54
N VAL A 162 8.15 -16.09 2.97
CA VAL A 162 7.32 -17.06 2.24
C VAL A 162 5.89 -16.56 2.10
N ALA A 163 5.27 -16.09 3.18
CA ALA A 163 3.91 -15.58 3.15
C ALA A 163 3.76 -14.38 2.19
N GLY A 164 4.71 -13.44 2.22
CA GLY A 164 4.73 -12.30 1.30
C GLY A 164 4.88 -12.73 -0.16
N LEU A 165 5.78 -13.67 -0.43
CA LEU A 165 5.98 -14.21 -1.77
C LEU A 165 4.72 -14.93 -2.28
N VAL A 166 4.11 -15.78 -1.46
CA VAL A 166 2.85 -16.47 -1.80
C VAL A 166 1.75 -15.46 -2.09
N ALA A 167 1.59 -14.44 -1.24
CA ALA A 167 0.59 -13.40 -1.45
C ALA A 167 0.80 -12.65 -2.77
N ALA A 168 2.05 -12.30 -3.09
CA ALA A 168 2.40 -11.63 -4.33
C ALA A 168 2.14 -12.51 -5.55
N LEU A 169 2.49 -13.80 -5.49
CA LEU A 169 2.25 -14.76 -6.58
C LEU A 169 0.76 -15.02 -6.80
N VAL A 170 0.00 -15.21 -5.72
CA VAL A 170 -1.46 -15.41 -5.79
C VAL A 170 -2.13 -14.18 -6.40
N TRP A 171 -1.82 -13.00 -5.88
CA TRP A 171 -2.38 -11.77 -6.43
C TRP A 171 -1.90 -11.51 -7.86
N GLY A 172 -0.61 -11.69 -8.13
CA GLY A 172 -0.02 -11.51 -9.46
C GLY A 172 -0.66 -12.43 -10.50
N SER A 173 -0.91 -13.71 -10.16
CA SER A 173 -1.59 -14.65 -11.06
C SER A 173 -3.03 -14.26 -11.34
N PHE A 174 -3.72 -13.68 -10.36
CA PHE A 174 -5.07 -13.16 -10.52
C PHE A 174 -5.10 -11.87 -11.35
N ALA A 175 -4.16 -10.96 -11.10
CA ALA A 175 -4.03 -9.70 -11.82
C ALA A 175 -3.60 -9.91 -13.28
N HIS A 176 -2.68 -10.87 -13.52
CA HIS A 176 -2.21 -11.19 -14.86
C HIS A 176 -3.34 -11.59 -15.83
N LYS A 177 -4.36 -12.30 -15.36
CA LYS A 177 -5.53 -12.67 -16.16
C LYS A 177 -6.35 -11.46 -16.62
N ARG A 178 -6.18 -10.31 -16.01
CA ARG A 178 -6.89 -9.06 -16.33
C ARG A 178 -5.99 -8.03 -17.02
N PHE A 179 -4.70 -8.33 -17.14
CA PHE A 179 -3.75 -7.46 -17.81
C PHE A 179 -3.99 -7.53 -19.33
N ILE A 180 -4.16 -6.37 -19.94
CA ILE A 180 -4.23 -6.24 -21.40
C ILE A 180 -2.83 -5.86 -21.89
N PRO A 181 -2.13 -6.70 -22.66
CA PRO A 181 -0.84 -6.34 -23.25
C PRO A 181 -0.97 -5.08 -24.11
N TYR A 182 0.07 -4.26 -24.13
CA TYR A 182 0.09 -3.01 -24.90
C TYR A 182 -0.21 -3.25 -26.39
N ASP A 183 0.30 -4.36 -26.93
CA ASP A 183 0.10 -4.76 -28.36
C ASP A 183 -1.36 -5.13 -28.69
N ALA A 184 -2.14 -5.52 -27.66
CA ALA A 184 -3.57 -5.80 -27.79
C ALA A 184 -4.45 -4.58 -27.49
N TYR A 185 -3.83 -3.47 -27.11
CA TYR A 185 -4.51 -2.23 -26.79
C TYR A 185 -4.64 -1.37 -28.05
N ASP A 186 -5.82 -1.34 -28.66
CA ASP A 186 -6.11 -0.43 -29.77
C ASP A 186 -6.77 0.86 -29.26
N PRO A 187 -6.02 1.98 -29.21
CA PRO A 187 -6.56 3.26 -28.77
C PRO A 187 -7.69 3.78 -29.68
N ALA A 188 -7.65 3.46 -30.97
CA ALA A 188 -8.66 3.90 -31.92
C ALA A 188 -10.03 3.24 -31.67
N LEU A 189 -10.06 1.95 -31.29
CA LEU A 189 -11.29 1.27 -30.89
C LEU A 189 -11.89 1.85 -29.62
N ARG A 190 -11.05 2.20 -28.65
CA ARG A 190 -11.49 2.87 -27.41
C ARG A 190 -12.07 4.26 -27.68
N ASP A 191 -11.39 5.06 -28.49
CA ASP A 191 -11.83 6.41 -28.81
C ASP A 191 -13.11 6.38 -29.63
N ALA A 192 -13.26 5.40 -30.55
CA ALA A 192 -14.50 5.17 -31.26
C ALA A 192 -15.67 4.75 -30.35
N GLN A 193 -15.42 3.91 -29.35
CA GLN A 193 -16.44 3.53 -28.35
C GLN A 193 -16.83 4.72 -27.46
N THR A 194 -15.87 5.52 -27.00
CA THR A 194 -16.15 6.70 -26.17
C THR A 194 -16.82 7.83 -26.93
N LEU A 195 -16.56 7.97 -28.22
CA LEU A 195 -17.19 8.95 -29.10
C LEU A 195 -18.63 8.53 -29.46
N ASN A 196 -18.85 7.26 -29.76
CA ASN A 196 -20.20 6.74 -30.10
C ASN A 196 -21.16 6.75 -28.91
N GLU A 197 -20.68 6.58 -27.67
CA GLU A 197 -21.50 6.71 -26.47
C GLU A 197 -21.78 8.19 -26.09
N GLY A 198 -21.13 9.14 -26.75
CA GLY A 198 -21.23 10.58 -26.47
C GLY A 198 -22.12 11.38 -27.39
N VAL A 199 -22.53 10.83 -28.51
CA VAL A 199 -23.43 11.48 -29.47
C VAL A 199 -24.78 10.81 -29.35
N ASP A 200 -25.60 11.29 -28.41
CA ASP A 200 -27.05 11.07 -28.46
C ASP A 200 -27.58 12.15 -29.42
N PRO A 201 -28.02 11.80 -30.65
CA PRO A 201 -28.69 12.73 -31.55
C PRO A 201 -30.12 12.89 -31.03
N GLY A 202 -30.30 13.78 -30.02
CA GLY A 202 -31.62 14.23 -29.59
C GLY A 202 -32.23 15.19 -30.57
#